data_56d2b02f86529bef9efa7151e766b330
#
_entry.id   56d2b02f86529bef9efa7151e766b330
#
_cell.length_a   1.000
_cell.length_b   1.000
_cell.length_c   1.000
_cell.angle_alpha   90.00
_cell.angle_beta   90.00
_cell.angle_gamma   90.00
#
_symmetry.space_group_name_H-M   'P 1'
#
loop_
_entity.id
_entity.type
_entity.pdbx_description
1 polymer ?
#
loop_
_entity_poly.entity_id
_entity_poly.type
_entity_poly.pdbx_seq_one_letter_code
_entity_poly.pdbx_strand_id
1 'polypeptide(L)'
;MIIPLNVSQSSLMAKRELIGKFVSRNLKIRYKNSVLGFFWSLLTPLCSILIYAVFARLLKFGGNGYLPYLITGIIAWQFTVSCLNDSLHAIVGNSNLVKKVFFPRIILPLSTALANAINFFLTFIVLVLYLVVSGSADFTDIWLILPAFVMHMVLCLGIACFCSTSNVFFRDTEHIIGVVSQAWFFLTPIMYPMSFQTDAITNKFTDSLLPWIYLNPMTGILTLSRKALLGAKANLGHELPAAVDGGMPICV
;
A
#
# COMPACT_ATOMS: atom_id res chain seq x y z
N MET A 1 -12.52 -25.72 27.09
CA MET A 1 -12.95 -24.52 27.82
C MET A 1 -13.80 -23.69 26.87
N ILE A 2 -15.12 -23.87 26.91
CA ILE A 2 -16.09 -23.21 26.01
C ILE A 2 -16.41 -21.88 26.70
N ILE A 3 -15.89 -20.78 26.11
CA ILE A 3 -16.28 -19.42 26.54
C ILE A 3 -17.70 -19.22 26.01
N PRO A 4 -18.69 -18.97 26.82
CA PRO A 4 -20.04 -18.62 26.37
C PRO A 4 -19.95 -17.20 25.77
N LEU A 5 -19.82 -17.09 24.45
CA LEU A 5 -19.94 -15.84 23.74
C LEU A 5 -21.42 -15.43 23.67
N ASN A 6 -21.97 -15.03 24.79
CA ASN A 6 -23.18 -14.24 24.80
C ASN A 6 -22.79 -12.78 24.46
N VAL A 7 -22.32 -12.58 23.23
CA VAL A 7 -21.98 -11.26 22.70
C VAL A 7 -23.31 -10.63 22.28
N SER A 8 -23.92 -9.90 23.20
CA SER A 8 -24.94 -8.93 22.85
C SER A 8 -24.44 -8.13 21.63
N GLN A 9 -25.12 -8.26 20.49
CA GLN A 9 -24.73 -7.70 19.18
C GLN A 9 -24.65 -6.16 19.15
N SER A 10 -24.89 -5.50 20.26
CA SER A 10 -25.11 -4.05 20.36
C SER A 10 -23.91 -3.24 20.89
N SER A 11 -22.86 -3.86 21.41
CA SER A 11 -21.76 -3.09 21.99
C SER A 11 -20.63 -2.88 20.96
N LEU A 12 -20.40 -1.65 20.55
CA LEU A 12 -19.25 -1.23 19.72
C LEU A 12 -17.92 -1.66 20.35
N MET A 13 -17.84 -1.71 21.67
CA MET A 13 -16.67 -2.20 22.42
C MET A 13 -16.37 -3.67 22.12
N ALA A 14 -17.38 -4.54 22.10
CA ALA A 14 -17.18 -5.95 21.79
C ALA A 14 -16.68 -6.17 20.36
N LYS A 15 -17.16 -5.39 19.39
CA LYS A 15 -16.69 -5.43 18.00
C LYS A 15 -15.24 -4.98 17.90
N ARG A 16 -14.85 -3.92 18.58
CA ARG A 16 -13.47 -3.41 18.64
C ARG A 16 -12.52 -4.43 19.25
N GLU A 17 -12.90 -5.06 20.35
CA GLU A 17 -12.11 -6.10 21.00
C GLU A 17 -11.93 -7.32 20.08
N LEU A 18 -12.99 -7.73 19.37
CA LEU A 18 -12.95 -8.83 18.41
C LEU A 18 -12.00 -8.50 17.27
N ILE A 19 -12.07 -7.31 16.68
CA ILE A 19 -11.13 -6.86 15.64
C ILE A 19 -9.69 -6.91 16.16
N GLY A 20 -9.41 -6.39 17.35
CA GLY A 20 -8.07 -6.42 17.95
C GLY A 20 -7.52 -7.85 18.12
N LYS A 21 -8.37 -8.80 18.55
CA LYS A 21 -7.99 -10.23 18.66
C LYS A 21 -7.67 -10.85 17.30
N PHE A 22 -8.43 -10.53 16.26
CA PHE A 22 -8.15 -11.01 14.90
C PHE A 22 -6.89 -10.38 14.32
N VAL A 23 -6.66 -9.09 14.51
CA VAL A 23 -5.42 -8.39 14.08
C VAL A 23 -4.21 -9.05 14.75
N SER A 24 -4.23 -9.21 16.07
CA SER A 24 -3.16 -9.86 16.82
C SER A 24 -2.92 -11.31 16.35
N ARG A 25 -3.99 -12.05 16.08
CA ARG A 25 -3.90 -13.41 15.53
C ARG A 25 -3.24 -13.42 14.15
N ASN A 26 -3.66 -12.53 13.24
CA ASN A 26 -3.11 -12.45 11.89
C ASN A 26 -1.61 -12.11 11.91
N LEU A 27 -1.19 -11.18 12.77
CA LEU A 27 0.22 -10.85 12.98
C LEU A 27 1.00 -12.05 13.53
N LYS A 28 0.47 -12.75 14.55
CA LYS A 28 1.12 -13.93 15.13
C LYS A 28 1.26 -15.07 14.14
N ILE A 29 0.24 -15.34 13.31
CA ILE A 29 0.28 -16.41 12.30
C ILE A 29 1.35 -16.11 11.25
N ARG A 30 1.50 -14.86 10.81
CA ARG A 30 2.50 -14.46 9.80
C ARG A 30 3.94 -14.81 10.22
N TYR A 31 4.24 -14.71 11.50
CA TYR A 31 5.60 -14.93 12.03
C TYR A 31 5.75 -16.24 12.82
N LYS A 32 4.70 -17.06 12.87
CA LYS A 32 4.73 -18.35 13.57
C LYS A 32 5.70 -19.31 12.89
N ASN A 33 6.49 -20.01 13.69
CA ASN A 33 7.48 -21.01 13.25
C ASN A 33 8.61 -20.44 12.35
N SER A 34 8.83 -19.13 12.36
CA SER A 34 9.95 -18.50 11.67
C SER A 34 11.15 -18.35 12.62
N VAL A 35 12.37 -18.68 12.15
CA VAL A 35 13.62 -18.53 12.92
C VAL A 35 13.86 -17.05 13.28
N LEU A 36 13.64 -16.14 12.36
CA LEU A 36 13.82 -14.70 12.57
C LEU A 36 12.53 -14.02 13.06
N GLY A 37 11.39 -14.75 13.09
CA GLY A 37 10.13 -14.24 13.60
C GLY A 37 9.77 -12.85 13.08
N PHE A 38 9.53 -11.94 14.00
CA PHE A 38 9.15 -10.55 13.70
C PHE A 38 10.24 -9.76 12.96
N PHE A 39 11.52 -10.15 13.06
CA PHE A 39 12.60 -9.47 12.34
C PHE A 39 12.42 -9.44 10.83
N TRP A 40 11.69 -10.41 10.25
CA TRP A 40 11.36 -10.41 8.82
C TRP A 40 10.58 -9.15 8.39
N SER A 41 9.78 -8.57 9.27
CA SER A 41 9.04 -7.33 8.95
C SER A 41 9.95 -6.14 8.69
N LEU A 42 11.15 -6.13 9.27
CA LEU A 42 12.15 -5.10 9.07
C LEU A 42 13.18 -5.49 8.00
N LEU A 43 13.57 -6.77 7.98
CA LEU A 43 14.60 -7.26 7.07
C LEU A 43 14.12 -7.25 5.60
N THR A 44 12.87 -7.61 5.34
CA THR A 44 12.30 -7.61 3.99
C THR A 44 12.36 -6.23 3.32
N PRO A 45 11.89 -5.12 3.94
CA PRO A 45 12.03 -3.79 3.35
C PRO A 45 13.50 -3.36 3.21
N LEU A 46 14.37 -3.69 4.15
CA LEU A 46 15.81 -3.38 4.04
C LEU A 46 16.43 -4.10 2.83
N CYS A 47 16.17 -5.39 2.67
CA CYS A 47 16.64 -6.16 1.51
C CYS A 47 16.07 -5.58 0.21
N SER A 48 14.81 -5.18 0.18
CA SER A 48 14.21 -4.55 -0.99
C SER A 48 14.91 -3.24 -1.35
N ILE A 49 15.16 -2.37 -0.36
CA ILE A 49 15.91 -1.13 -0.56
C ILE A 49 17.31 -1.42 -1.14
N LEU A 50 18.02 -2.41 -0.57
CA LEU A 50 19.35 -2.79 -1.04
C LEU A 50 19.32 -3.28 -2.50
N ILE A 51 18.38 -4.16 -2.84
CA ILE A 51 18.22 -4.71 -4.19
C ILE A 51 17.97 -3.57 -5.18
N TYR A 52 17.01 -2.70 -4.90
CA TYR A 52 16.70 -1.57 -5.78
C TYR A 52 17.86 -0.57 -5.87
N ALA A 53 18.63 -0.35 -4.80
CA ALA A 53 19.82 0.49 -4.83
C ALA A 53 20.89 -0.08 -5.74
N VAL A 54 21.14 -1.40 -5.69
CA VAL A 54 22.10 -2.07 -6.58
C VAL A 54 21.64 -1.97 -8.03
N PHE A 55 20.37 -2.28 -8.33
CA PHE A 55 19.82 -2.22 -9.69
C PHE A 55 19.83 -0.80 -10.25
N ALA A 56 19.44 0.21 -9.48
CA ALA A 56 19.47 1.61 -9.92
C ALA A 56 20.89 2.06 -10.29
N ARG A 57 21.90 1.64 -9.52
CA ARG A 57 23.31 1.92 -9.82
C ARG A 57 23.81 1.19 -11.08
N LEU A 58 23.49 -0.11 -11.21
CA LEU A 58 23.93 -0.92 -12.36
C LEU A 58 23.34 -0.41 -13.66
N LEU A 59 22.06 -0.07 -13.66
CA LEU A 59 21.35 0.36 -14.86
C LEU A 59 21.53 1.86 -15.15
N LYS A 60 22.22 2.62 -14.25
CA LYS A 60 22.34 4.08 -14.32
C LYS A 60 20.99 4.78 -14.52
N PHE A 61 19.92 4.18 -14.02
CA PHE A 61 18.59 4.73 -14.10
C PHE A 61 18.47 5.95 -13.17
N GLY A 62 18.10 7.08 -13.75
CA GLY A 62 17.78 8.29 -13.03
C GLY A 62 19.00 8.99 -12.40
N GLY A 63 18.92 10.31 -12.28
CA GLY A 63 19.90 11.13 -11.58
C GLY A 63 19.83 10.98 -10.05
N ASN A 64 20.56 11.85 -9.37
CA ASN A 64 20.52 11.98 -7.92
C ASN A 64 19.07 12.24 -7.46
N GLY A 65 18.47 11.33 -6.67
CA GLY A 65 17.08 11.44 -6.19
C GLY A 65 16.12 10.38 -6.74
N TYR A 66 16.45 9.67 -7.81
CA TYR A 66 15.57 8.62 -8.36
C TYR A 66 15.35 7.46 -7.38
N LEU A 67 16.38 7.04 -6.66
CA LEU A 67 16.28 5.92 -5.73
C LEU A 67 15.31 6.18 -4.57
N PRO A 68 15.35 7.32 -3.86
CA PRO A 68 14.33 7.68 -2.87
C PRO A 68 12.91 7.72 -3.43
N TYR A 69 12.75 8.27 -4.64
CA TYR A 69 11.48 8.32 -5.36
C TYR A 69 10.92 6.91 -5.63
N LEU A 70 11.76 6.01 -6.15
CA LEU A 70 11.41 4.63 -6.47
C LEU A 70 11.01 3.85 -5.21
N ILE A 71 11.84 3.92 -4.16
CA ILE A 71 11.63 3.15 -2.93
C ILE A 71 10.33 3.58 -2.23
N THR A 72 10.04 4.87 -2.17
CA THR A 72 8.80 5.39 -1.60
C THR A 72 7.58 4.80 -2.32
N GLY A 73 7.62 4.76 -3.65
CA GLY A 73 6.54 4.17 -4.45
C GLY A 73 6.38 2.68 -4.25
N ILE A 74 7.49 1.93 -4.24
CA ILE A 74 7.47 0.47 -4.07
C ILE A 74 6.94 0.07 -2.69
N ILE A 75 7.34 0.75 -1.62
CA ILE A 75 6.87 0.45 -0.27
C ILE A 75 5.36 0.67 -0.15
N ALA A 76 4.84 1.77 -0.71
CA ALA A 76 3.41 2.00 -0.73
C ALA A 76 2.68 0.93 -1.57
N TRP A 77 3.23 0.54 -2.72
CA TRP A 77 2.67 -0.52 -3.54
C TRP A 77 2.67 -1.88 -2.85
N GLN A 78 3.75 -2.25 -2.15
CA GLN A 78 3.82 -3.49 -1.39
C GLN A 78 2.71 -3.60 -0.34
N PHE A 79 2.33 -2.49 0.31
CA PHE A 79 1.20 -2.47 1.23
C PHE A 79 -0.12 -2.79 0.52
N THR A 80 -0.37 -2.17 -0.65
CA THR A 80 -1.56 -2.44 -1.45
C THR A 80 -1.64 -3.91 -1.87
N VAL A 81 -0.54 -4.47 -2.41
CA VAL A 81 -0.49 -5.88 -2.84
C VAL A 81 -0.66 -6.83 -1.66
N SER A 82 -0.08 -6.52 -0.51
CA SER A 82 -0.27 -7.34 0.70
C SER A 82 -1.74 -7.33 1.15
N CYS A 83 -2.40 -6.16 1.10
CA CYS A 83 -3.83 -6.07 1.40
C CYS A 83 -4.69 -6.87 0.40
N LEU A 84 -4.35 -6.82 -0.90
CA LEU A 84 -5.02 -7.59 -1.94
C LEU A 84 -4.91 -9.09 -1.67
N ASN A 85 -3.69 -9.61 -1.57
CA ASN A 85 -3.42 -11.05 -1.48
C ASN A 85 -3.95 -11.65 -0.17
N ASP A 86 -3.70 -11.00 0.96
CA ASP A 86 -4.14 -11.53 2.26
C ASP A 86 -5.66 -11.47 2.42
N SER A 87 -6.32 -10.47 1.81
CA SER A 87 -7.77 -10.35 1.90
C SER A 87 -8.52 -11.38 1.06
N LEU A 88 -7.96 -11.87 -0.05
CA LEU A 88 -8.54 -12.96 -0.85
C LEU A 88 -8.85 -14.18 0.02
N HIS A 89 -7.95 -14.50 0.94
CA HIS A 89 -8.10 -15.66 1.82
C HIS A 89 -8.73 -15.35 3.17
N ALA A 90 -9.08 -14.09 3.46
CA ALA A 90 -9.58 -13.67 4.77
C ALA A 90 -10.86 -14.40 5.20
N ILE A 91 -11.82 -14.62 4.30
CA ILE A 91 -13.08 -15.32 4.59
C ILE A 91 -12.92 -16.82 4.35
N VAL A 92 -12.40 -17.23 3.21
CA VAL A 92 -12.27 -18.63 2.80
C VAL A 92 -11.36 -19.40 3.76
N GLY A 93 -10.21 -18.83 4.12
CA GLY A 93 -9.26 -19.43 5.08
C GLY A 93 -9.79 -19.54 6.51
N ASN A 94 -10.86 -18.81 6.83
CA ASN A 94 -11.54 -18.87 8.14
C ASN A 94 -12.91 -19.53 8.08
N SER A 95 -13.20 -20.34 7.05
CA SER A 95 -14.50 -20.97 6.79
C SER A 95 -15.03 -21.77 7.98
N ASN A 96 -14.17 -22.49 8.71
CA ASN A 96 -14.56 -23.23 9.90
C ASN A 96 -15.07 -22.32 11.03
N LEU A 97 -14.49 -21.14 11.17
CA LEU A 97 -14.95 -20.14 12.16
C LEU A 97 -16.26 -19.51 11.72
N VAL A 98 -16.37 -19.14 10.45
CA VAL A 98 -17.58 -18.53 9.87
C VAL A 98 -18.79 -19.44 9.96
N LYS A 99 -18.60 -20.77 9.87
CA LYS A 99 -19.68 -21.77 9.99
C LYS A 99 -20.11 -22.04 11.42
N LYS A 100 -19.21 -21.88 12.41
CA LYS A 100 -19.46 -22.28 13.80
C LYS A 100 -19.85 -21.13 14.73
N VAL A 101 -19.50 -19.91 14.39
CA VAL A 101 -19.71 -18.73 15.24
C VAL A 101 -20.43 -17.63 14.45
N PHE A 102 -21.46 -17.08 15.04
CA PHE A 102 -22.20 -15.97 14.42
C PHE A 102 -21.52 -14.63 14.78
N PHE A 103 -20.92 -13.97 13.77
CA PHE A 103 -20.34 -12.64 13.89
C PHE A 103 -20.37 -11.91 12.54
N PRO A 104 -20.26 -10.57 12.50
CA PRO A 104 -20.20 -9.81 11.25
C PRO A 104 -18.97 -10.19 10.40
N ARG A 105 -19.18 -10.78 9.23
CA ARG A 105 -18.11 -11.33 8.37
C ARG A 105 -17.13 -10.28 7.89
N ILE A 106 -17.54 -9.02 7.82
CA ILE A 106 -16.70 -7.88 7.43
C ILE A 106 -15.49 -7.69 8.36
N ILE A 107 -15.55 -8.20 9.58
CA ILE A 107 -14.46 -8.12 10.57
C ILE A 107 -13.21 -8.86 10.06
N LEU A 108 -13.37 -9.90 9.24
CA LEU A 108 -12.23 -10.69 8.73
C LEU A 108 -11.38 -9.88 7.76
N PRO A 109 -11.89 -9.34 6.63
CA PRO A 109 -11.08 -8.51 5.73
C PRO A 109 -10.61 -7.21 6.42
N LEU A 110 -11.42 -6.61 7.28
CA LEU A 110 -11.03 -5.44 8.06
C LEU A 110 -9.82 -5.72 8.96
N SER A 111 -9.83 -6.83 9.70
CA SER A 111 -8.70 -7.21 10.56
C SER A 111 -7.44 -7.56 9.77
N THR A 112 -7.58 -8.10 8.57
CA THR A 112 -6.46 -8.40 7.68
C THR A 112 -5.83 -7.12 7.15
N ALA A 113 -6.63 -6.17 6.67
CA ALA A 113 -6.14 -4.88 6.22
C ALA A 113 -5.45 -4.09 7.35
N LEU A 114 -6.02 -4.09 8.57
CA LEU A 114 -5.40 -3.46 9.74
C LEU A 114 -4.07 -4.14 10.14
N ALA A 115 -3.98 -5.46 10.07
CA ALA A 115 -2.72 -6.17 10.32
C ALA A 115 -1.63 -5.78 9.30
N ASN A 116 -2.01 -5.63 8.02
CA ASN A 116 -1.12 -5.14 6.98
C ASN A 116 -0.72 -3.68 7.20
N ALA A 117 -1.63 -2.84 7.71
CA ALA A 117 -1.32 -1.45 8.05
C ALA A 117 -0.25 -1.35 9.16
N ILE A 118 -0.30 -2.23 10.16
CA ILE A 118 0.74 -2.28 11.20
C ILE A 118 2.09 -2.65 10.58
N ASN A 119 2.14 -3.64 9.70
CA ASN A 119 3.38 -4.01 8.99
C ASN A 119 3.87 -2.86 8.08
N PHE A 120 2.95 -2.19 7.38
CA PHE A 120 3.28 -1.01 6.58
C PHE A 120 3.89 0.10 7.43
N PHE A 121 3.34 0.35 8.62
CA PHE A 121 3.88 1.36 9.54
C PHE A 121 5.33 1.04 9.95
N LEU A 122 5.65 -0.23 10.22
CA LEU A 122 7.01 -0.65 10.52
C LEU A 122 7.95 -0.44 9.31
N THR A 123 7.50 -0.83 8.13
CA THR A 123 8.23 -0.60 6.87
C THR A 123 8.42 0.89 6.59
N PHE A 124 7.40 1.70 6.91
CA PHE A 124 7.46 3.15 6.77
C PHE A 124 8.52 3.79 7.69
N ILE A 125 8.68 3.29 8.92
CA ILE A 125 9.77 3.73 9.81
C ILE A 125 11.14 3.45 9.17
N VAL A 126 11.32 2.27 8.59
CA VAL A 126 12.56 1.90 7.87
C VAL A 126 12.80 2.82 6.68
N LEU A 127 11.74 3.15 5.92
CA LEU A 127 11.82 4.11 4.81
C LEU A 127 12.28 5.49 5.28
N VAL A 128 11.65 6.03 6.32
CA VAL A 128 12.01 7.36 6.86
C VAL A 128 13.46 7.36 7.34
N LEU A 129 13.89 6.31 8.04
CA LEU A 129 15.28 6.17 8.48
C LEU A 129 16.25 6.16 7.28
N TYR A 130 15.93 5.41 6.24
CA TYR A 130 16.72 5.40 5.01
C TYR A 130 16.81 6.80 4.37
N LEU A 131 15.68 7.52 4.26
CA LEU A 131 15.65 8.86 3.67
C LEU A 131 16.49 9.88 4.48
N VAL A 132 16.46 9.80 5.80
CA VAL A 132 17.27 10.64 6.68
C VAL A 132 18.76 10.32 6.49
N VAL A 133 19.16 9.05 6.55
CA VAL A 133 20.57 8.63 6.39
C VAL A 133 21.11 8.97 5.00
N SER A 134 20.29 8.85 3.95
CA SER A 134 20.69 9.21 2.58
C SER A 134 20.72 10.73 2.31
N GLY A 135 20.31 11.57 3.25
CA GLY A 135 20.21 13.02 3.07
C GLY A 135 19.15 13.46 2.06
N SER A 136 18.25 12.55 1.69
CA SER A 136 17.20 12.79 0.70
C SER A 136 15.89 13.26 1.33
N ALA A 137 15.76 13.17 2.64
CA ALA A 137 14.59 13.60 3.37
C ALA A 137 14.38 15.11 3.26
N ASP A 138 13.13 15.50 3.02
CA ASP A 138 12.66 16.88 3.13
C ASP A 138 11.26 16.84 3.77
N PHE A 139 11.17 17.26 5.01
CA PHE A 139 9.95 17.15 5.81
C PHE A 139 9.14 18.45 5.87
N THR A 140 9.37 19.37 4.94
CA THR A 140 8.66 20.66 4.89
C THR A 140 7.15 20.46 4.84
N ASP A 141 6.68 19.47 4.07
CA ASP A 141 5.27 19.16 3.88
C ASP A 141 4.84 17.87 4.60
N ILE A 142 5.48 17.48 5.69
CA ILE A 142 5.23 16.20 6.40
C ILE A 142 3.77 15.99 6.80
N TRP A 143 3.01 17.06 7.00
CA TRP A 143 1.58 17.01 7.35
C TRP A 143 0.75 16.31 6.27
N LEU A 144 1.20 16.29 5.00
CA LEU A 144 0.54 15.60 3.89
C LEU A 144 0.59 14.07 4.02
N ILE A 145 1.46 13.53 4.88
CA ILE A 145 1.55 12.07 5.07
C ILE A 145 0.29 11.51 5.72
N LEU A 146 -0.37 12.29 6.59
CA LEU A 146 -1.58 11.86 7.27
C LEU A 146 -2.74 11.66 6.28
N PRO A 147 -3.13 12.64 5.45
CA PRO A 147 -4.17 12.43 4.44
C PRO A 147 -3.79 11.35 3.42
N ALA A 148 -2.52 11.27 3.00
CA ALA A 148 -2.06 10.20 2.11
C ALA A 148 -2.26 8.81 2.73
N PHE A 149 -1.92 8.64 4.00
CA PHE A 149 -2.11 7.38 4.72
C PHE A 149 -3.59 7.04 4.90
N VAL A 150 -4.43 8.01 5.25
CA VAL A 150 -5.89 7.81 5.40
C VAL A 150 -6.50 7.39 4.07
N MET A 151 -6.19 8.08 2.97
CA MET A 151 -6.67 7.73 1.62
C MET A 151 -6.22 6.32 1.24
N HIS A 152 -4.96 5.96 1.51
CA HIS A 152 -4.42 4.65 1.23
C HIS A 152 -5.12 3.54 2.05
N MET A 153 -5.38 3.80 3.33
CA MET A 153 -6.12 2.88 4.19
C MET A 153 -7.55 2.67 3.70
N VAL A 154 -8.26 3.72 3.32
CA VAL A 154 -9.64 3.64 2.79
C VAL A 154 -9.65 2.82 1.50
N LEU A 155 -8.72 3.08 0.59
CA LEU A 155 -8.54 2.31 -0.65
C LEU A 155 -8.31 0.83 -0.35
N CYS A 156 -7.33 0.50 0.50
CA CYS A 156 -7.01 -0.87 0.87
C CYS A 156 -8.18 -1.59 1.56
N LEU A 157 -8.93 -0.91 2.43
CA LEU A 157 -10.12 -1.47 3.08
C LEU A 157 -11.23 -1.77 2.07
N GLY A 158 -11.49 -0.87 1.13
CA GLY A 158 -12.47 -1.09 0.06
C GLY A 158 -12.10 -2.30 -0.79
N ILE A 159 -10.85 -2.37 -1.24
CA ILE A 159 -10.34 -3.50 -2.03
C ILE A 159 -10.37 -4.80 -1.22
N ALA A 160 -9.96 -4.78 0.04
CA ALA A 160 -9.97 -5.95 0.90
C ALA A 160 -11.38 -6.55 1.05
N CYS A 161 -12.39 -5.70 1.26
CA CYS A 161 -13.78 -6.14 1.34
C CYS A 161 -14.27 -6.71 0.00
N PHE A 162 -13.95 -6.06 -1.10
CA PHE A 162 -14.31 -6.52 -2.45
C PHE A 162 -13.67 -7.87 -2.78
N CYS A 163 -12.34 -7.98 -2.66
CA CYS A 163 -11.58 -9.18 -2.98
C CYS A 163 -11.99 -10.38 -2.12
N SER A 164 -12.16 -10.17 -0.80
CA SER A 164 -12.54 -11.24 0.10
C SER A 164 -13.94 -11.78 -0.20
N THR A 165 -14.88 -10.92 -0.59
CA THR A 165 -16.24 -11.31 -0.97
C THR A 165 -16.25 -12.01 -2.31
N SER A 166 -15.57 -11.44 -3.32
CA SER A 166 -15.49 -12.03 -4.66
C SER A 166 -14.89 -13.44 -4.64
N ASN A 167 -13.84 -13.66 -3.85
CA ASN A 167 -13.18 -14.97 -3.73
C ASN A 167 -14.05 -16.06 -3.07
N VAL A 168 -15.07 -15.67 -2.31
CA VAL A 168 -16.06 -16.63 -1.77
C VAL A 168 -16.98 -17.16 -2.88
N PHE A 169 -17.33 -16.31 -3.85
CA PHE A 169 -18.21 -16.71 -4.95
C PHE A 169 -17.45 -17.37 -6.11
N PHE A 170 -16.28 -16.83 -6.45
CA PHE A 170 -15.48 -17.26 -7.59
C PHE A 170 -14.03 -17.49 -7.16
N ARG A 171 -13.56 -18.73 -7.16
CA ARG A 171 -12.18 -19.09 -6.79
C ARG A 171 -11.14 -18.55 -7.76
N ASP A 172 -11.54 -18.30 -9.01
CA ASP A 172 -10.65 -17.73 -10.04
C ASP A 172 -10.31 -16.26 -9.79
N THR A 173 -10.99 -15.60 -8.83
CA THR A 173 -10.72 -14.23 -8.40
C THR A 173 -9.25 -14.03 -8.02
N GLU A 174 -8.60 -15.03 -7.41
CA GLU A 174 -7.20 -14.96 -7.04
C GLU A 174 -6.29 -14.78 -8.26
N HIS A 175 -6.52 -15.55 -9.32
CA HIS A 175 -5.73 -15.46 -10.56
C HIS A 175 -6.02 -14.15 -11.30
N ILE A 176 -7.28 -13.72 -11.35
CA ILE A 176 -7.68 -12.45 -11.98
C ILE A 176 -7.02 -11.27 -11.25
N ILE A 177 -7.09 -11.23 -9.93
CA ILE A 177 -6.49 -10.16 -9.13
C ILE A 177 -4.97 -10.16 -9.28
N GLY A 178 -4.33 -11.33 -9.40
CA GLY A 178 -2.90 -11.43 -9.69
C GLY A 178 -2.51 -10.70 -10.98
N VAL A 179 -3.23 -10.96 -12.07
CA VAL A 179 -2.98 -10.30 -13.37
C VAL A 179 -3.33 -8.81 -13.33
N VAL A 180 -4.49 -8.48 -12.76
CA VAL A 180 -4.95 -7.07 -12.63
C VAL A 180 -3.97 -6.25 -11.78
N SER A 181 -3.45 -6.80 -10.69
CA SER A 181 -2.46 -6.10 -9.84
C SER A 181 -1.15 -5.82 -10.59
N GLN A 182 -0.69 -6.73 -11.46
CA GLN A 182 0.48 -6.49 -12.30
C GLN A 182 0.24 -5.35 -13.30
N ALA A 183 -0.92 -5.37 -13.98
CA ALA A 183 -1.29 -4.28 -14.90
C ALA A 183 -1.41 -2.94 -14.17
N TRP A 184 -2.03 -2.95 -12.98
CA TRP A 184 -2.20 -1.76 -12.16
C TRP A 184 -0.87 -1.19 -11.66
N PHE A 185 0.13 -2.06 -11.36
CA PHE A 185 1.49 -1.62 -11.03
C PHE A 185 2.09 -0.74 -12.13
N PHE A 186 1.98 -1.15 -13.39
CA PHE A 186 2.50 -0.40 -14.52
C PHE A 186 1.68 0.84 -14.86
N LEU A 187 0.38 0.83 -14.60
CA LEU A 187 -0.48 2.01 -14.75
C LEU A 187 -0.28 3.05 -13.63
N THR A 188 0.37 2.66 -12.56
CA THR A 188 0.69 3.56 -11.44
C THR A 188 2.12 4.08 -11.60
N PRO A 189 2.40 5.39 -11.45
CA PRO A 189 3.72 5.97 -11.62
C PRO A 189 4.65 5.62 -10.43
N ILE A 190 4.95 4.32 -10.28
CA ILE A 190 5.82 3.80 -9.22
C ILE A 190 7.28 3.93 -9.64
N MET A 191 7.61 3.44 -10.85
CA MET A 191 8.97 3.35 -11.36
C MET A 191 9.35 4.53 -12.24
N TYR A 192 8.39 5.19 -12.86
CA TYR A 192 8.63 6.29 -13.77
C TYR A 192 8.11 7.60 -13.19
N PRO A 193 8.89 8.69 -13.27
CA PRO A 193 8.40 10.02 -12.93
C PRO A 193 7.41 10.51 -13.99
N MET A 194 6.41 11.27 -13.59
CA MET A 194 5.41 11.82 -14.53
C MET A 194 6.01 12.82 -15.53
N SER A 195 7.27 13.23 -15.33
CA SER A 195 8.02 14.16 -16.18
C SER A 195 8.60 13.55 -17.47
N PHE A 196 8.41 12.25 -17.73
CA PHE A 196 8.82 11.62 -19.01
C PHE A 196 8.07 12.14 -20.26
N GLN A 197 7.32 13.23 -20.11
CA GLN A 197 6.47 13.79 -21.16
C GLN A 197 7.17 14.65 -22.19
N THR A 198 8.50 14.82 -22.12
CA THR A 198 9.19 15.83 -22.94
C THR A 198 9.79 15.32 -24.26
N ASP A 199 9.78 14.02 -24.53
CA ASP A 199 10.31 13.49 -25.79
C ASP A 199 9.20 13.31 -26.83
N ALA A 200 9.39 13.95 -28.00
CA ALA A 200 8.42 14.10 -29.07
C ALA A 200 7.80 12.79 -29.63
N ILE A 201 8.37 11.63 -29.32
CA ILE A 201 7.89 10.32 -29.79
C ILE A 201 6.87 9.72 -28.81
N THR A 202 6.93 10.09 -27.54
CA THR A 202 6.05 9.56 -26.47
C THR A 202 4.73 10.32 -26.38
N ASN A 203 4.64 11.54 -26.87
CA ASN A 203 3.56 12.49 -26.60
C ASN A 203 2.15 11.97 -26.94
N LYS A 204 1.93 11.34 -28.09
CA LYS A 204 0.56 10.89 -28.48
C LYS A 204 0.05 9.73 -27.67
N PHE A 205 0.89 8.76 -27.34
CA PHE A 205 0.48 7.59 -26.55
C PHE A 205 0.34 7.96 -25.06
N THR A 206 1.25 8.77 -24.58
CA THR A 206 1.25 9.27 -23.19
C THR A 206 0.06 10.19 -22.95
N ASP A 207 -0.27 11.09 -23.88
CA ASP A 207 -1.43 12.00 -23.76
C ASP A 207 -2.76 11.22 -23.69
N SER A 208 -2.87 10.09 -24.38
CA SER A 208 -4.07 9.23 -24.30
C SER A 208 -4.15 8.48 -22.97
N LEU A 209 -3.05 8.15 -22.33
CA LEU A 209 -3.01 7.42 -21.05
C LEU A 209 -3.05 8.35 -19.83
N LEU A 210 -2.64 9.61 -19.97
CA LEU A 210 -2.61 10.57 -18.89
C LEU A 210 -3.93 10.68 -18.09
N PRO A 211 -5.10 10.80 -18.72
CA PRO A 211 -6.36 10.87 -17.97
C PRO A 211 -6.57 9.64 -17.07
N TRP A 212 -6.20 8.45 -17.56
CA TRP A 212 -6.32 7.20 -16.80
C TRP A 212 -5.34 7.11 -15.62
N ILE A 213 -4.12 7.65 -15.80
CA ILE A 213 -3.11 7.73 -14.75
C ILE A 213 -3.56 8.68 -13.65
N TYR A 214 -4.15 9.84 -14.01
CA TYR A 214 -4.69 10.79 -13.04
C TYR A 214 -5.95 10.29 -12.34
N LEU A 215 -6.79 9.50 -13.02
CA LEU A 215 -7.97 8.89 -12.41
C LEU A 215 -7.63 7.76 -11.43
N ASN A 216 -6.40 7.24 -11.47
CA ASN A 216 -5.94 6.20 -10.59
C ASN A 216 -5.73 6.74 -9.16
N PRO A 217 -6.50 6.28 -8.14
CA PRO A 217 -6.38 6.79 -6.78
C PRO A 217 -4.99 6.57 -6.17
N MET A 218 -4.29 5.53 -6.62
CA MET A 218 -2.94 5.22 -6.16
C MET A 218 -1.93 6.29 -6.60
N THR A 219 -2.14 6.92 -7.75
CA THR A 219 -1.29 8.04 -8.23
C THR A 219 -1.34 9.22 -7.27
N GLY A 220 -2.53 9.62 -6.83
CA GLY A 220 -2.69 10.71 -5.86
C GLY A 220 -2.03 10.38 -4.51
N ILE A 221 -2.22 9.16 -4.01
CA ILE A 221 -1.60 8.70 -2.75
C ILE A 221 -0.08 8.74 -2.83
N LEU A 222 0.50 8.26 -3.94
CA LEU A 222 1.96 8.27 -4.14
C LEU A 222 2.51 9.70 -4.26
N THR A 223 1.84 10.57 -5.00
CA THR A 223 2.24 11.97 -5.17
C THR A 223 2.26 12.70 -3.84
N LEU A 224 1.20 12.56 -3.03
CA LEU A 224 1.13 13.14 -1.69
C LEU A 224 2.22 12.58 -0.76
N SER A 225 2.43 11.27 -0.77
CA SER A 225 3.45 10.62 0.06
C SER A 225 4.86 11.07 -0.31
N ARG A 226 5.16 11.20 -1.61
CA ARG A 226 6.44 11.70 -2.11
C ARG A 226 6.65 13.16 -1.76
N LYS A 227 5.63 14.01 -1.96
CA LYS A 227 5.69 15.42 -1.57
C LYS A 227 5.94 15.56 -0.07
N ALA A 228 5.28 14.77 0.76
CA ALA A 228 5.45 14.78 2.20
C ALA A 228 6.85 14.38 2.70
N LEU A 229 7.54 13.47 1.99
CA LEU A 229 8.81 12.89 2.42
C LEU A 229 10.04 13.46 1.72
N LEU A 230 9.88 13.88 0.46
CA LEU A 230 10.97 14.33 -0.41
C LEU A 230 10.86 15.82 -0.75
N GLY A 231 9.74 16.49 -0.42
CA GLY A 231 9.51 17.90 -0.71
C GLY A 231 9.72 18.25 -2.18
N ALA A 232 10.47 19.32 -2.44
CA ALA A 232 10.84 19.75 -3.80
C ALA A 232 11.71 18.71 -4.55
N LYS A 233 12.44 17.84 -3.82
CA LYS A 233 13.25 16.76 -4.43
C LYS A 233 12.39 15.63 -5.01
N ALA A 234 11.09 15.60 -4.72
CA ALA A 234 10.14 14.66 -5.35
C ALA A 234 9.98 14.91 -6.86
N ASN A 235 10.25 16.15 -7.30
CA ASN A 235 10.20 16.56 -8.69
C ASN A 235 11.56 16.25 -9.33
N LEU A 236 11.74 15.01 -9.79
CA LEU A 236 12.96 14.62 -10.52
C LEU A 236 13.02 15.33 -11.88
N GLY A 237 13.51 16.57 -11.86
CA GLY A 237 13.98 17.25 -13.05
C GLY A 237 12.98 18.04 -13.88
N HIS A 238 11.70 18.09 -13.56
CA HIS A 238 10.76 19.06 -14.12
C HIS A 238 9.65 19.39 -13.13
N GLU A 239 9.35 20.67 -13.02
CA GLU A 239 8.21 21.21 -12.31
C GLU A 239 6.95 20.45 -12.73
N LEU A 240 6.16 20.02 -11.75
CA LEU A 240 4.76 19.70 -12.01
C LEU A 240 4.21 20.87 -12.84
N PRO A 241 3.49 20.66 -13.95
CA PRO A 241 2.92 21.77 -14.69
C PRO A 241 2.21 22.67 -13.69
N ALA A 242 2.40 23.98 -13.81
CA ALA A 242 1.93 25.02 -12.87
C ALA A 242 0.47 24.91 -12.42
N ALA A 243 -0.30 24.02 -13.02
CA ALA A 243 -1.65 23.61 -12.60
C ALA A 243 -1.71 22.94 -11.22
N VAL A 244 -0.57 22.50 -10.66
CA VAL A 244 -0.53 21.88 -9.32
C VAL A 244 -0.16 22.90 -8.24
N ASP A 245 0.44 24.04 -8.63
CA ASP A 245 0.69 25.15 -7.71
C ASP A 245 -0.58 26.02 -7.47
N GLY A 246 -1.60 25.87 -8.28
CA GLY A 246 -2.84 26.67 -8.22
C GLY A 246 -4.13 25.93 -7.90
N GLY A 247 -4.10 24.67 -7.61
CA GLY A 247 -5.30 23.88 -7.30
C GLY A 247 -5.08 22.42 -7.66
N MET A 248 -4.89 21.56 -6.68
CA MET A 248 -5.07 20.13 -6.90
C MET A 248 -6.39 19.91 -7.64
N PRO A 249 -6.43 19.20 -8.76
CA PRO A 249 -7.60 18.42 -9.06
C PRO A 249 -7.66 17.35 -7.97
N ILE A 250 -8.42 17.61 -6.91
CA ILE A 250 -8.82 16.61 -5.95
C ILE A 250 -9.61 15.61 -6.77
N CYS A 251 -8.98 14.51 -7.17
CA CYS A 251 -9.71 13.33 -7.60
C CYS A 251 -10.44 12.83 -6.36
N VAL A 252 -11.66 13.33 -6.13
CA VAL A 252 -12.64 12.79 -5.20
C VAL A 252 -13.23 11.53 -5.81
#